data_5a1e1ba75f81a7a74f83a00f1a3d9942
#
_entry.id   5a1e1ba75f81a7a74f83a00f1a3d9942
#
_cell.length_a   1.000
_cell.length_b   1.000
_cell.length_c   1.000
_cell.angle_alpha   90.00
_cell.angle_beta   90.00
_cell.angle_gamma   90.00
#
_symmetry.space_group_name_H-M   'P 1'
#
loop_
_entity.id
_entity.type
_entity.pdbx_description
1 polymer ?
#
loop_
_entity_poly.entity_id
_entity_poly.type
_entity_poly.pdbx_seq_one_letter_code
_entity_poly.pdbx_strand_id
1 'polypeptide(L)'
;MAVKVNEHIIPDWAIERQAQSLFEQVEKSMPGKPREVIQLAALDLAKDRMIDQSLMGQESQTRGYEIDAEEVSLGMKQWISQNGGKKAFSKGKHPVIKTQEDLKKEIISQCQFNKLLEEETTCEPVSEEEAQKYYEARPDLFETEVTVTASHILKMAKTEDEFEEAEKKIITLRKEIIGGKDFKEAVQAESDD
;
A
#
# COMPACT_ATOMS: atom_id res chain seq x y z
N MET A 1 13.63 25.06 -7.66
CA MET A 1 12.90 26.30 -7.25
C MET A 1 12.11 26.00 -5.99
N ALA A 2 12.38 26.69 -4.88
CA ALA A 2 11.61 26.51 -3.66
C ALA A 2 10.15 26.96 -3.86
N VAL A 3 9.20 26.20 -3.35
CA VAL A 3 7.77 26.55 -3.39
C VAL A 3 7.42 27.33 -2.13
N LYS A 4 6.78 28.49 -2.28
CA LYS A 4 6.28 29.29 -1.16
C LYS A 4 4.76 29.11 -1.05
N VAL A 5 4.29 28.68 0.12
CA VAL A 5 2.87 28.50 0.44
C VAL A 5 2.56 29.45 1.60
N ASN A 6 1.95 30.59 1.30
CA ASN A 6 1.82 31.72 2.22
C ASN A 6 3.20 32.14 2.74
N GLU A 7 3.43 32.10 4.07
CA GLU A 7 4.73 32.43 4.65
C GLU A 7 5.67 31.22 4.81
N HIS A 8 5.20 30.00 4.48
CA HIS A 8 5.98 28.77 4.59
C HIS A 8 6.72 28.46 3.29
N ILE A 9 8.01 28.13 3.39
CA ILE A 9 8.86 27.76 2.24
C ILE A 9 9.11 26.27 2.27
N ILE A 10 8.69 25.60 1.21
CA ILE A 10 8.99 24.18 0.98
C ILE A 10 10.28 24.11 0.14
N PRO A 11 11.39 23.60 0.71
CA PRO A 11 12.66 23.57 -0.02
C PRO A 11 12.66 22.42 -1.05
N ASP A 12 13.40 22.61 -2.14
CA ASP A 12 13.50 21.65 -3.26
C ASP A 12 13.89 20.25 -2.81
N TRP A 13 14.86 20.12 -1.92
CA TRP A 13 15.30 18.83 -1.43
C TRP A 13 14.17 18.01 -0.76
N ALA A 14 13.21 18.70 -0.13
CA ALA A 14 12.07 18.03 0.51
C ALA A 14 11.10 17.50 -0.55
N ILE A 15 10.85 18.27 -1.62
CA ILE A 15 10.04 17.85 -2.76
C ILE A 15 10.68 16.65 -3.47
N GLU A 16 11.99 16.73 -3.73
CA GLU A 16 12.76 15.64 -4.36
C GLU A 16 12.72 14.35 -3.53
N ARG A 17 12.89 14.46 -2.21
CA ARG A 17 12.80 13.31 -1.30
C ARG A 17 11.41 12.70 -1.31
N GLN A 18 10.36 13.53 -1.31
CA GLN A 18 8.98 13.06 -1.40
C GLN A 18 8.72 12.39 -2.75
N ALA A 19 9.21 12.95 -3.85
CA ALA A 19 9.10 12.38 -5.18
C ALA A 19 9.76 11.01 -5.28
N GLN A 20 10.93 10.82 -4.65
CA GLN A 20 11.58 9.51 -4.58
C GLN A 20 10.71 8.46 -3.88
N SER A 21 10.01 8.83 -2.81
CA SER A 21 9.11 7.90 -2.12
C SER A 21 7.85 7.55 -2.93
N LEU A 22 7.46 8.42 -3.85
CA LEU A 22 6.27 8.24 -4.70
C LEU A 22 6.59 7.57 -6.05
N PHE A 23 7.87 7.44 -6.39
CA PHE A 23 8.29 6.99 -7.72
C PHE A 23 7.69 5.63 -8.09
N GLU A 24 7.78 4.64 -7.22
CA GLU A 24 7.24 3.31 -7.49
C GLU A 24 5.71 3.31 -7.68
N GLN A 25 5.00 4.15 -6.92
CA GLN A 25 3.55 4.30 -7.04
C GLN A 25 3.18 4.89 -8.41
N VAL A 26 3.90 5.94 -8.83
CA VAL A 26 3.68 6.60 -10.13
C VAL A 26 4.07 5.67 -11.29
N GLU A 27 5.17 4.93 -11.15
CA GLU A 27 5.60 3.94 -12.15
C GLU A 27 4.53 2.88 -12.41
N LYS A 28 3.91 2.34 -11.35
CA LYS A 28 2.80 1.38 -11.46
C LYS A 28 1.56 1.98 -12.12
N SER A 29 1.30 3.28 -11.95
CA SER A 29 0.15 3.96 -12.57
C SER A 29 0.40 4.36 -14.02
N MET A 30 1.67 4.36 -14.48
CA MET A 30 2.08 4.79 -15.83
C MET A 30 2.90 3.70 -16.55
N PRO A 31 2.36 2.50 -16.76
CA PRO A 31 3.11 1.41 -17.36
C PRO A 31 3.60 1.75 -18.78
N GLY A 32 4.87 1.43 -19.05
CA GLY A 32 5.48 1.64 -20.38
C GLY A 32 5.91 3.09 -20.71
N LYS A 33 5.80 4.02 -19.76
CA LYS A 33 6.31 5.39 -19.95
C LYS A 33 7.82 5.45 -19.67
N PRO A 34 8.57 6.35 -20.36
CA PRO A 34 9.98 6.60 -20.07
C PRO A 34 10.19 7.05 -18.62
N ARG A 35 11.32 6.66 -18.05
CA ARG A 35 11.66 6.95 -16.65
C ARG A 35 11.65 8.45 -16.33
N GLU A 36 12.08 9.28 -17.26
CA GLU A 36 12.10 10.74 -17.11
C GLU A 36 10.68 11.31 -16.99
N VAL A 37 9.72 10.76 -17.71
CA VAL A 37 8.30 11.16 -17.63
C VAL A 37 7.72 10.75 -16.27
N ILE A 38 8.04 9.55 -15.78
CA ILE A 38 7.62 9.07 -14.47
C ILE A 38 8.22 9.94 -13.37
N GLN A 39 9.50 10.32 -13.51
CA GLN A 39 10.18 11.18 -12.54
C GLN A 39 9.57 12.58 -12.47
N LEU A 40 9.23 13.19 -13.62
CA LEU A 40 8.52 14.47 -13.65
C LEU A 40 7.14 14.37 -13.01
N ALA A 41 6.38 13.36 -13.35
CA ALA A 41 5.06 13.13 -12.73
C ALA A 41 5.15 12.91 -11.21
N ALA A 42 6.18 12.20 -10.73
CA ALA A 42 6.42 12.01 -9.30
C ALA A 42 6.80 13.32 -8.61
N LEU A 43 7.57 14.21 -9.27
CA LEU A 43 7.91 15.54 -8.73
C LEU A 43 6.68 16.44 -8.65
N ASP A 44 5.83 16.46 -9.67
CA ASP A 44 4.59 17.24 -9.65
C ASP A 44 3.64 16.74 -8.57
N LEU A 45 3.43 15.43 -8.46
CA LEU A 45 2.60 14.84 -7.42
C LEU A 45 3.15 15.12 -6.01
N ALA A 46 4.48 15.06 -5.83
CA ALA A 46 5.14 15.36 -4.57
C ALA A 46 4.94 16.83 -4.19
N LYS A 47 5.07 17.74 -5.15
CA LYS A 47 4.86 19.18 -4.96
C LYS A 47 3.43 19.47 -4.51
N ASP A 48 2.44 18.93 -5.21
CA ASP A 48 1.03 19.14 -4.89
C ASP A 48 0.71 18.61 -3.47
N ARG A 49 1.14 17.37 -3.16
CA ARG A 49 0.95 16.80 -1.81
C ARG A 49 1.59 17.64 -0.70
N MET A 50 2.78 18.20 -0.94
CA MET A 50 3.45 19.04 0.05
C MET A 50 2.79 20.41 0.22
N ILE A 51 2.21 20.97 -0.85
CA ILE A 51 1.41 22.18 -0.79
C ILE A 51 0.16 21.92 0.06
N ASP A 52 -0.59 20.87 -0.24
CA ASP A 52 -1.80 20.50 0.50
C ASP A 52 -1.48 20.25 1.99
N GLN A 53 -0.43 19.48 2.27
CA GLN A 53 0.01 19.23 3.63
C GLN A 53 0.40 20.51 4.37
N SER A 54 1.06 21.46 3.68
CA SER A 54 1.42 22.75 4.25
C SER A 54 0.18 23.60 4.56
N LEU A 55 -0.81 23.62 3.66
CA LEU A 55 -2.07 24.36 3.86
C LEU A 55 -2.88 23.77 5.02
N MET A 56 -3.05 22.46 5.05
CA MET A 56 -3.74 21.78 6.14
C MET A 56 -3.03 21.97 7.50
N GLY A 57 -1.68 21.94 7.49
CA GLY A 57 -0.90 22.23 8.69
C GLY A 57 -1.09 23.67 9.20
N GLN A 58 -1.15 24.66 8.29
CA GLN A 58 -1.44 26.05 8.64
C GLN A 58 -2.86 26.20 9.20
N GLU A 59 -3.85 25.56 8.57
CA GLU A 59 -5.24 25.57 9.02
C GLU A 59 -5.37 24.94 10.41
N SER A 60 -4.74 23.79 10.66
CA SER A 60 -4.79 23.13 11.98
C SER A 60 -4.21 24.01 13.10
N GLN A 61 -3.15 24.76 12.79
CA GLN A 61 -2.57 25.74 13.73
C GLN A 61 -3.51 26.93 13.96
N THR A 62 -4.18 27.42 12.91
CA THR A 62 -5.12 28.55 13.00
C THR A 62 -6.33 28.20 13.84
N ARG A 63 -6.86 26.97 13.73
CA ARG A 63 -7.96 26.48 14.57
C ARG A 63 -7.56 26.30 16.03
N GLY A 64 -6.27 26.14 16.33
CA GLY A 64 -5.75 26.17 17.68
C GLY A 64 -6.27 25.06 18.59
N TYR A 65 -6.36 23.84 18.06
CA TYR A 65 -6.80 22.68 18.85
C TYR A 65 -5.99 22.49 20.11
N GLU A 66 -6.66 22.38 21.26
CA GLU A 66 -6.02 22.01 22.52
C GLU A 66 -5.66 20.52 22.49
N ILE A 67 -4.38 20.23 22.77
CA ILE A 67 -3.83 18.85 22.80
C ILE A 67 -3.52 18.48 24.23
N ASP A 68 -3.99 17.31 24.65
CA ASP A 68 -3.74 16.81 25.98
C ASP A 68 -2.24 16.55 26.22
N ALA A 69 -1.76 16.92 27.39
CA ALA A 69 -0.36 16.72 27.79
C ALA A 69 0.02 15.23 27.83
N GLU A 70 -0.93 14.33 28.13
CA GLU A 70 -0.72 12.88 28.12
C GLU A 70 -0.52 12.38 26.68
N GLU A 71 -1.33 12.86 25.73
CA GLU A 71 -1.22 12.55 24.31
C GLU A 71 0.15 12.97 23.77
N VAL A 72 0.57 14.18 24.06
CA VAL A 72 1.90 14.69 23.69
C VAL A 72 3.01 13.82 24.29
N SER A 73 2.92 13.49 25.58
CA SER A 73 3.91 12.67 26.26
C SER A 73 4.02 11.27 25.64
N LEU A 74 2.88 10.66 25.28
CA LEU A 74 2.83 9.36 24.64
C LEU A 74 3.47 9.40 23.25
N GLY A 75 3.11 10.39 22.42
CA GLY A 75 3.68 10.60 21.09
C GLY A 75 5.19 10.80 21.14
N MET A 76 5.68 11.60 22.08
CA MET A 76 7.12 11.79 22.28
C MET A 76 7.83 10.47 22.66
N LYS A 77 7.26 9.68 23.56
CA LYS A 77 7.84 8.37 23.94
C LYS A 77 7.92 7.41 22.76
N GLN A 78 6.84 7.32 21.99
CA GLN A 78 6.79 6.48 20.80
C GLN A 78 7.83 6.91 19.76
N TRP A 79 7.89 8.19 19.46
CA TRP A 79 8.87 8.73 18.50
C TRP A 79 10.32 8.44 18.94
N ILE A 80 10.65 8.70 20.22
CA ILE A 80 11.98 8.45 20.78
C ILE A 80 12.33 6.95 20.67
N SER A 81 11.40 6.07 20.98
CA SER A 81 11.60 4.61 20.90
C SER A 81 11.93 4.19 19.46
N GLN A 82 11.18 4.67 18.48
CA GLN A 82 11.35 4.35 17.05
C GLN A 82 12.65 4.92 16.46
N ASN A 83 13.14 6.05 16.99
CA ASN A 83 14.31 6.76 16.47
C ASN A 83 15.62 6.48 17.24
N GLY A 84 15.68 5.39 17.98
CA GLY A 84 16.91 4.90 18.63
C GLY A 84 17.04 5.26 20.11
N GLY A 85 15.91 5.51 20.78
CA GLY A 85 15.82 5.70 22.23
C GLY A 85 16.68 6.88 22.70
N LYS A 86 17.60 6.65 23.65
CA LYS A 86 18.49 7.68 24.21
C LYS A 86 19.36 8.42 23.16
N LYS A 87 19.56 7.81 21.97
CA LYS A 87 20.35 8.39 20.88
C LYS A 87 19.49 9.12 19.82
N ALA A 88 18.18 9.27 20.04
CA ALA A 88 17.25 9.89 19.09
C ALA A 88 17.69 11.30 18.67
N PHE A 89 18.23 12.09 19.61
CA PHE A 89 18.69 13.46 19.42
C PHE A 89 20.18 13.58 19.05
N SER A 90 20.84 12.49 18.71
CA SER A 90 22.25 12.53 18.32
C SER A 90 22.44 13.34 17.04
N LYS A 91 23.54 14.10 16.96
CA LYS A 91 23.86 14.99 15.84
C LYS A 91 23.79 14.24 14.49
N GLY A 92 23.01 14.78 13.55
CA GLY A 92 22.86 14.22 12.21
C GLY A 92 21.81 13.11 12.05
N LYS A 93 21.13 12.69 13.11
CA LYS A 93 20.07 11.67 13.02
C LYS A 93 18.78 12.19 12.39
N HIS A 94 18.38 13.41 12.75
CA HIS A 94 17.18 14.02 12.16
C HIS A 94 17.50 15.44 11.64
N PRO A 95 17.00 15.83 10.46
CA PRO A 95 17.33 17.12 9.86
C PRO A 95 16.72 18.31 10.63
N VAL A 96 15.52 18.13 11.19
CA VAL A 96 14.74 19.19 11.84
C VAL A 96 14.70 19.04 13.36
N ILE A 97 14.37 17.85 13.87
CA ILE A 97 14.20 17.58 15.31
C ILE A 97 15.56 17.35 15.95
N LYS A 98 16.05 18.29 16.73
CA LYS A 98 17.36 18.24 17.40
C LYS A 98 17.24 18.20 18.91
N THR A 99 16.15 18.72 19.46
CA THR A 99 15.88 18.84 20.90
C THR A 99 14.54 18.20 21.27
N GLN A 100 14.33 18.00 22.57
CA GLN A 100 13.02 17.58 23.07
C GLN A 100 11.93 18.63 22.85
N GLU A 101 12.30 19.90 22.83
CA GLU A 101 11.36 20.99 22.54
C GLU A 101 10.93 20.98 21.07
N ASP A 102 11.87 20.74 20.15
CA ASP A 102 11.53 20.58 18.73
C ASP A 102 10.57 19.42 18.55
N LEU A 103 10.87 18.28 19.19
CA LEU A 103 10.01 17.11 19.16
C LEU A 103 8.62 17.39 19.73
N LYS A 104 8.55 18.09 20.87
CA LYS A 104 7.26 18.44 21.49
C LYS A 104 6.41 19.29 20.54
N LYS A 105 7.00 20.29 19.91
CA LYS A 105 6.31 21.14 18.91
C LYS A 105 5.82 20.32 17.72
N GLU A 106 6.65 19.42 17.21
CA GLU A 106 6.29 18.54 16.10
C GLU A 106 5.13 17.61 16.47
N ILE A 107 5.16 16.99 17.65
CA ILE A 107 4.07 16.13 18.11
C ILE A 107 2.77 16.91 18.29
N ILE A 108 2.83 18.12 18.86
CA ILE A 108 1.64 18.99 18.98
C ILE A 108 1.07 19.31 17.60
N SER A 109 1.91 19.71 16.65
CA SER A 109 1.48 19.99 15.27
C SER A 109 0.85 18.77 14.60
N GLN A 110 1.42 17.58 14.80
CA GLN A 110 0.87 16.34 14.27
C GLN A 110 -0.49 16.00 14.90
N CYS A 111 -0.64 16.18 16.22
CA CYS A 111 -1.92 15.96 16.89
C CYS A 111 -2.98 16.97 16.42
N GLN A 112 -2.62 18.25 16.26
CA GLN A 112 -3.53 19.27 15.73
C GLN A 112 -3.97 18.93 14.29
N PHE A 113 -3.04 18.49 13.46
CA PHE A 113 -3.35 18.05 12.11
C PHE A 113 -4.30 16.83 12.10
N ASN A 114 -4.07 15.86 12.96
CA ASN A 114 -4.95 14.70 13.08
C ASN A 114 -6.36 15.09 13.52
N LYS A 115 -6.48 16.02 14.47
CA LYS A 115 -7.80 16.56 14.89
C LYS A 115 -8.53 17.30 13.77
N LEU A 116 -7.80 18.07 12.96
CA LEU A 116 -8.36 18.68 11.77
C LEU A 116 -8.90 17.63 10.80
N LEU A 117 -8.11 16.60 10.52
CA LEU A 117 -8.56 15.52 9.65
C LEU A 117 -9.78 14.79 10.22
N GLU A 118 -9.78 14.47 11.50
CA GLU A 118 -10.91 13.82 12.17
C GLU A 118 -12.19 14.67 12.05
N GLU A 119 -12.10 15.97 12.32
CA GLU A 119 -13.23 16.90 12.19
C GLU A 119 -13.75 16.98 10.76
N GLU A 120 -12.87 17.17 9.78
CA GLU A 120 -13.26 17.37 8.38
C GLU A 120 -13.66 16.06 7.66
N THR A 121 -13.20 14.91 8.14
CA THR A 121 -13.54 13.60 7.56
C THR A 121 -14.67 12.88 8.29
N THR A 122 -15.14 13.42 9.43
CA THR A 122 -16.28 12.86 10.14
C THR A 122 -17.54 13.02 9.30
N CYS A 123 -18.09 11.91 8.85
CA CYS A 123 -19.31 11.83 8.09
C CYS A 123 -20.32 10.90 8.78
N GLU A 124 -21.59 11.06 8.48
CA GLU A 124 -22.60 10.13 8.95
C GLU A 124 -22.31 8.72 8.39
N PRO A 125 -22.56 7.66 9.19
CA PRO A 125 -22.42 6.29 8.71
C PRO A 125 -23.29 6.05 7.47
N VAL A 126 -22.74 5.39 6.47
CA VAL A 126 -23.48 5.01 5.27
C VAL A 126 -24.63 4.10 5.66
N SER A 127 -25.84 4.43 5.24
CA SER A 127 -27.04 3.61 5.48
C SER A 127 -26.99 2.33 4.64
N GLU A 128 -27.71 1.28 5.09
CA GLU A 128 -27.85 0.05 4.31
C GLU A 128 -28.47 0.30 2.92
N GLU A 129 -29.41 1.23 2.82
CA GLU A 129 -30.02 1.60 1.54
C GLU A 129 -29.01 2.23 0.57
N GLU A 130 -28.13 3.10 1.06
CA GLU A 130 -27.07 3.71 0.25
C GLU A 130 -26.02 2.68 -0.18
N ALA A 131 -25.64 1.80 0.72
CA ALA A 131 -24.73 0.71 0.43
C ALA A 131 -25.31 -0.24 -0.64
N GLN A 132 -26.59 -0.58 -0.51
CA GLN A 132 -27.30 -1.42 -1.49
C GLN A 132 -27.39 -0.74 -2.85
N LYS A 133 -27.77 0.54 -2.91
CA LYS A 133 -27.82 1.32 -4.16
C LYS A 133 -26.45 1.39 -4.84
N TYR A 134 -25.40 1.56 -4.05
CA TYR A 134 -24.02 1.58 -4.58
C TYR A 134 -23.63 0.22 -5.17
N TYR A 135 -23.94 -0.88 -4.46
CA TYR A 135 -23.70 -2.23 -4.94
C TYR A 135 -24.45 -2.53 -6.24
N GLU A 136 -25.75 -2.17 -6.31
CA GLU A 136 -26.58 -2.39 -7.50
C GLU A 136 -26.16 -1.53 -8.70
N ALA A 137 -25.66 -0.31 -8.44
CA ALA A 137 -25.20 0.61 -9.48
C ALA A 137 -23.82 0.26 -10.05
N ARG A 138 -23.02 -0.53 -9.33
CA ARG A 138 -21.62 -0.82 -9.66
C ARG A 138 -21.30 -2.31 -9.58
N PRO A 139 -22.01 -3.19 -10.31
CA PRO A 139 -21.76 -4.63 -10.27
C PRO A 139 -20.32 -4.98 -10.69
N ASP A 140 -19.74 -4.21 -11.60
CA ASP A 140 -18.35 -4.33 -12.09
C ASP A 140 -17.31 -4.31 -10.99
N LEU A 141 -17.55 -3.63 -9.87
CA LEU A 141 -16.61 -3.57 -8.74
C LEU A 141 -16.70 -4.79 -7.81
N PHE A 142 -17.79 -5.55 -7.90
CA PHE A 142 -18.11 -6.66 -7.00
C PHE A 142 -18.12 -8.02 -7.71
N GLU A 143 -17.93 -8.04 -9.03
CA GLU A 143 -17.75 -9.27 -9.78
C GLU A 143 -16.35 -9.82 -9.53
N THR A 144 -16.28 -11.09 -9.17
CA THR A 144 -15.02 -11.82 -9.10
C THR A 144 -14.73 -12.46 -10.45
N GLU A 145 -13.46 -12.51 -10.82
CA GLU A 145 -13.04 -13.26 -12.02
C GLU A 145 -13.51 -14.72 -11.92
N VAL A 146 -13.98 -15.24 -13.05
CA VAL A 146 -14.37 -16.65 -13.14
C VAL A 146 -13.13 -17.49 -12.90
N THR A 147 -13.13 -18.22 -11.79
CA THR A 147 -12.06 -19.15 -11.46
C THR A 147 -12.51 -20.57 -11.75
N VAL A 148 -11.61 -21.39 -12.25
CA VAL A 148 -11.83 -22.83 -12.49
C VAL A 148 -10.89 -23.58 -11.59
N THR A 149 -11.42 -24.56 -10.86
CA THR A 149 -10.61 -25.55 -10.17
C THR A 149 -10.49 -26.77 -11.07
N ALA A 150 -9.27 -27.10 -11.41
CA ALA A 150 -8.97 -28.26 -12.24
C ALA A 150 -8.03 -29.22 -11.48
N SER A 151 -8.15 -30.50 -11.79
CA SER A 151 -7.20 -31.51 -11.34
C SER A 151 -6.60 -32.19 -12.55
N HIS A 152 -5.35 -32.58 -12.45
CA HIS A 152 -4.66 -33.29 -13.51
C HIS A 152 -3.93 -34.53 -12.98
N ILE A 153 -3.52 -35.41 -13.88
CA ILE A 153 -2.62 -36.52 -13.60
C ILE A 153 -1.40 -36.31 -14.49
N LEU A 154 -0.24 -36.21 -13.89
CA LEU A 154 1.03 -36.06 -14.58
C LEU A 154 1.81 -37.34 -14.58
N LYS A 155 2.35 -37.75 -15.74
CA LYS A 155 3.39 -38.77 -15.87
C LYS A 155 4.66 -38.13 -16.41
N MET A 156 5.75 -38.23 -15.67
CA MET A 156 7.04 -37.70 -16.10
C MET A 156 7.76 -38.72 -16.98
N ALA A 157 8.39 -38.24 -18.06
CA ALA A 157 9.27 -39.01 -18.93
C ALA A 157 10.51 -38.18 -19.27
N LYS A 158 11.69 -38.79 -19.27
CA LYS A 158 12.98 -38.15 -19.57
C LYS A 158 13.56 -38.60 -20.90
N THR A 159 13.13 -39.75 -21.42
CA THR A 159 13.58 -40.32 -22.68
C THR A 159 12.38 -40.60 -23.60
N GLU A 160 12.65 -40.82 -24.89
CA GLU A 160 11.63 -41.06 -25.88
C GLU A 160 10.86 -42.36 -25.59
N ASP A 161 11.57 -43.40 -25.14
CA ASP A 161 10.96 -44.70 -24.76
C ASP A 161 10.07 -44.54 -23.52
N GLU A 162 10.50 -43.77 -22.52
CA GLU A 162 9.70 -43.47 -21.32
C GLU A 162 8.45 -42.64 -21.68
N PHE A 163 8.53 -41.77 -22.67
CA PHE A 163 7.38 -41.00 -23.15
C PHE A 163 6.32 -41.88 -23.76
N GLU A 164 6.72 -42.83 -24.62
CA GLU A 164 5.77 -43.78 -25.20
C GLU A 164 5.06 -44.66 -24.12
N GLU A 165 5.80 -45.06 -23.08
CA GLU A 165 5.21 -45.83 -21.98
C GLU A 165 4.25 -44.98 -21.13
N ALA A 166 4.65 -43.73 -20.84
CA ALA A 166 3.81 -42.77 -20.11
C ALA A 166 2.51 -42.47 -20.85
N GLU A 167 2.58 -42.27 -22.17
CA GLU A 167 1.41 -42.05 -23.02
C GLU A 167 0.44 -43.24 -22.96
N LYS A 168 0.95 -44.46 -23.10
CA LYS A 168 0.14 -45.67 -22.99
C LYS A 168 -0.54 -45.80 -21.63
N LYS A 169 0.17 -45.44 -20.54
CA LYS A 169 -0.39 -45.47 -19.19
C LYS A 169 -1.50 -44.41 -19.04
N ILE A 170 -1.29 -43.19 -19.50
CA ILE A 170 -2.29 -42.10 -19.45
C ILE A 170 -3.55 -42.48 -20.25
N ILE A 171 -3.38 -43.06 -21.44
CA ILE A 171 -4.51 -43.49 -22.27
C ILE A 171 -5.32 -44.61 -21.56
N THR A 172 -4.63 -45.56 -20.92
CA THR A 172 -5.27 -46.64 -20.16
C THR A 172 -6.04 -46.08 -18.96
N LEU A 173 -5.37 -45.21 -18.19
CA LEU A 173 -5.95 -44.59 -17.01
C LEU A 173 -7.18 -43.75 -17.35
N ARG A 174 -7.13 -42.99 -18.48
CA ARG A 174 -8.29 -42.26 -18.98
C ARG A 174 -9.48 -43.17 -19.28
N LYS A 175 -9.24 -44.35 -19.85
CA LYS A 175 -10.32 -45.32 -20.10
C LYS A 175 -10.93 -45.85 -18.80
N GLU A 176 -10.10 -46.13 -17.80
CA GLU A 176 -10.54 -46.57 -16.48
C GLU A 176 -11.39 -45.51 -15.76
N ILE A 177 -10.96 -44.25 -15.82
CA ILE A 177 -11.70 -43.12 -15.22
C ILE A 177 -13.03 -42.92 -15.94
N ILE A 178 -13.05 -42.95 -17.27
CA ILE A 178 -14.31 -42.92 -18.04
C ILE A 178 -15.21 -44.10 -17.70
N GLY A 179 -14.61 -45.29 -17.39
CA GLY A 179 -15.31 -46.47 -16.95
C GLY A 179 -15.82 -46.46 -15.52
N GLY A 180 -15.59 -45.34 -14.76
CA GLY A 180 -16.13 -45.14 -13.42
C GLY A 180 -15.11 -45.20 -12.28
N LYS A 181 -13.81 -45.31 -12.57
CA LYS A 181 -12.77 -45.19 -11.54
C LYS A 181 -12.73 -43.75 -10.99
N ASP A 182 -12.65 -43.62 -9.67
CA ASP A 182 -12.60 -42.30 -9.03
C ASP A 182 -11.33 -41.55 -9.45
N PHE A 183 -11.50 -40.26 -9.84
CA PHE A 183 -10.40 -39.45 -10.33
C PHE A 183 -9.39 -39.14 -9.23
N LYS A 184 -9.85 -38.86 -7.99
CA LYS A 184 -8.96 -38.55 -6.88
C LYS A 184 -8.10 -39.72 -6.47
N GLU A 185 -8.69 -40.94 -6.46
CA GLU A 185 -7.94 -42.17 -6.21
C GLU A 185 -6.92 -42.42 -7.33
N ALA A 186 -7.29 -42.16 -8.58
CA ALA A 186 -6.39 -42.28 -9.72
C ALA A 186 -5.23 -41.29 -9.63
N VAL A 187 -5.46 -40.02 -9.21
CA VAL A 187 -4.41 -39.04 -8.99
C VAL A 187 -3.45 -39.50 -7.91
N GLN A 188 -3.96 -39.92 -6.75
CA GLN A 188 -3.12 -40.32 -5.61
C GLN A 188 -2.26 -41.56 -5.90
N ALA A 189 -2.78 -42.48 -6.74
CA ALA A 189 -2.09 -43.74 -7.06
C ALA A 189 -1.10 -43.60 -8.22
N GLU A 190 -1.37 -42.68 -9.17
CA GLU A 190 -0.74 -42.72 -10.48
C GLU A 190 -0.08 -41.36 -10.87
N SER A 191 -0.32 -40.25 -10.19
CA SER A 191 0.34 -39.00 -10.55
C SER A 191 1.76 -38.95 -10.00
N ASP A 192 2.65 -38.38 -10.79
CA ASP A 192 4.08 -38.23 -10.44
C ASP A 192 4.39 -36.85 -9.86
N ASP A 193 3.38 -35.96 -9.63
CA ASP A 193 3.45 -34.65 -9.02
C ASP A 193 3.04 -34.61 -7.53
#